data_db2324edd08f4a5e2e76402e37161fa4
#
_entry.id   db2324edd08f4a5e2e76402e37161fa4
#
_cell.length_a   1.000
_cell.length_b   1.000
_cell.length_c   1.000
_cell.angle_alpha   90.00
_cell.angle_beta   90.00
_cell.angle_gamma   90.00
#
_symmetry.space_group_name_H-M   'P 1'
#
loop_
_entity.id
_entity.type
_entity.pdbx_description
1 polymer ?
#
loop_
_entity_poly.entity_id
_entity_poly.type
_entity_poly.pdbx_seq_one_letter_code
_entity_poly.pdbx_strand_id
1 'polypeptide(L)'
;MRQPSLFDSPEKPIEPAPVRLPPIRKYLHSQLRLMRAATFMPWHKADADYHAVNFPVYARLFPADEAAELVAEFDRELARLKAASPVT
;
A
#
# COMPACT_ATOMS: atom_id res chain seq x y z
N MET A 1 -26.40 30.83 -3.37
CA MET A 1 -25.93 30.30 -3.32
C MET A 1 -25.37 30.13 -3.48
N ARG A 2 -25.04 30.09 -3.42
CA ARG A 2 -24.30 29.70 -3.46
C ARG A 2 -23.85 28.89 -3.65
N GLN A 3 -23.40 28.44 -3.98
CA GLN A 3 -22.85 27.66 -4.04
C GLN A 3 -22.40 27.22 -3.72
N PRO A 4 -22.24 26.88 -3.67
CA PRO A 4 -21.59 26.22 -3.30
C PRO A 4 -20.89 25.83 -3.46
N SER A 5 -20.47 25.64 -3.55
CA SER A 5 -19.71 25.26 -3.49
C SER A 5 -19.14 24.70 -3.63
N LEU A 6 -18.92 24.61 -4.04
CA LEU A 6 -18.20 24.02 -4.19
C LEU A 6 -17.31 24.10 -3.77
N PHE A 7 -17.03 24.60 -3.67
CA PHE A 7 -16.27 24.74 -3.15
C PHE A 7 -16.36 25.23 -2.37
N ASP A 8 -16.76 25.39 -2.11
CA ASP A 8 -16.77 25.78 -1.30
C ASP A 8 -16.80 25.60 -0.44
N SER A 9 -16.67 25.29 -0.29
CA SER A 9 -16.56 24.96 0.57
C SER A 9 -16.48 25.12 1.37
N PRO A 10 -16.71 25.31 1.83
CA PRO A 10 -16.30 25.58 2.89
C PRO A 10 -15.63 25.33 3.46
N GLU A 11 -15.55 25.62 3.30
CA GLU A 11 -14.94 25.08 3.77
C GLU A 11 -14.55 24.92 4.89
N LYS A 12 -14.78 24.31 5.16
CA LYS A 12 -14.12 24.02 6.38
C LYS A 12 -12.69 23.73 6.14
N PRO A 13 -11.81 23.99 7.09
CA PRO A 13 -10.40 23.69 6.89
C PRO A 13 -10.28 22.22 6.60
N ILE A 14 -9.39 21.90 5.70
CA ILE A 14 -9.12 20.53 5.40
C ILE A 14 -8.29 19.96 6.50
N GLU A 15 -8.87 19.03 7.21
CA GLU A 15 -8.12 18.28 8.19
C GLU A 15 -7.65 17.02 7.56
N PRO A 16 -6.51 16.50 7.95
CA PRO A 16 -6.12 15.18 7.49
C PRO A 16 -7.22 14.21 7.88
N ALA A 17 -7.63 13.41 6.95
CA ALA A 17 -8.61 12.39 7.25
C ALA A 17 -8.04 11.45 8.29
N PRO A 18 -8.86 10.96 9.21
CA PRO A 18 -8.37 9.95 10.14
C PRO A 18 -7.92 8.73 9.38
N VAL A 19 -6.88 8.11 9.88
CA VAL A 19 -6.39 6.88 9.28
C VAL A 19 -7.47 5.82 9.40
N ARG A 20 -7.77 5.19 8.29
CA ARG A 20 -8.82 4.17 8.26
C ARG A 20 -8.16 2.83 8.14
N LEU A 21 -7.96 2.19 9.28
CA LEU A 21 -7.24 0.93 9.31
C LEU A 21 -7.88 -0.18 8.48
N PRO A 22 -9.21 -0.37 8.50
CA PRO A 22 -9.79 -1.42 7.67
C PRO A 22 -9.50 -1.27 6.17
N PRO A 23 -9.66 -0.09 5.56
CA PRO A 23 -9.28 0.08 4.15
C PRO A 23 -7.80 -0.12 3.91
N ILE A 24 -6.95 0.29 4.83
CA ILE A 24 -5.51 0.11 4.67
C ILE A 24 -5.17 -1.37 4.77
N ARG A 25 -5.76 -2.08 5.72
CA ARG A 25 -5.55 -3.52 5.83
C ARG A 25 -5.93 -4.22 4.54
N LYS A 26 -7.07 -3.85 3.98
CA LYS A 26 -7.52 -4.43 2.73
C LYS A 26 -6.53 -4.15 1.60
N TYR A 27 -5.98 -2.95 1.57
CA TYR A 27 -4.97 -2.60 0.58
C TYR A 27 -3.74 -3.48 0.71
N LEU A 28 -3.21 -3.63 1.92
CA LEU A 28 -2.02 -4.43 2.12
C LEU A 28 -2.26 -5.89 1.74
N HIS A 29 -3.39 -6.44 2.14
CA HIS A 29 -3.70 -7.83 1.79
C HIS A 29 -3.94 -7.99 0.29
N SER A 30 -4.49 -6.98 -0.37
CA SER A 30 -4.64 -7.01 -1.82
C SER A 30 -3.31 -7.06 -2.53
N GLN A 31 -2.33 -6.29 -2.03
CA GLN A 31 -0.99 -6.31 -2.60
C GLN A 31 -0.34 -7.68 -2.43
N LEU A 32 -0.47 -8.25 -1.24
CA LEU A 32 0.09 -9.58 -1.00
C LEU A 32 -0.58 -10.62 -1.89
N ARG A 33 -1.88 -10.53 -2.07
CA ARG A 33 -2.61 -11.46 -2.92
C ARG A 33 -2.13 -11.37 -4.36
N LEU A 34 -1.95 -10.15 -4.84
CA LEU A 34 -1.42 -9.92 -6.18
C LEU A 34 -0.05 -10.55 -6.33
N MET A 35 0.82 -10.31 -5.36
CA MET A 35 2.18 -10.86 -5.40
C MET A 35 2.17 -12.38 -5.39
N ARG A 36 1.34 -12.97 -4.53
CA ARG A 36 1.29 -14.43 -4.45
C ARG A 36 0.80 -15.06 -5.75
N ALA A 37 -0.11 -14.38 -6.43
CA ALA A 37 -0.65 -14.90 -7.69
C ALA A 37 0.29 -14.70 -8.87
N ALA A 38 1.23 -13.77 -8.75
CA ALA A 38 2.11 -13.43 -9.86
C ALA A 38 3.22 -14.46 -10.00
N THR A 39 3.58 -14.76 -11.24
CA THR A 39 4.71 -15.66 -11.53
C THR A 39 5.99 -14.88 -11.83
N PHE A 40 5.86 -13.58 -12.07
CA PHE A 40 7.01 -12.69 -12.24
C PHE A 40 6.57 -11.32 -11.76
N MET A 41 7.53 -10.41 -11.67
CA MET A 41 7.28 -9.09 -11.09
C MET A 41 6.14 -8.40 -11.83
N PRO A 42 5.03 -8.08 -11.13
CA PRO A 42 3.89 -7.44 -11.77
C PRO A 42 4.03 -5.94 -11.94
N TRP A 43 5.08 -5.35 -11.37
CA TRP A 43 5.25 -3.89 -11.37
C TRP A 43 6.48 -3.49 -12.12
N HIS A 44 6.45 -2.29 -12.72
CA HIS A 44 7.67 -1.66 -13.19
C HIS A 44 8.58 -1.36 -12.01
N LYS A 45 9.85 -1.15 -12.30
CA LYS A 45 10.82 -0.93 -11.22
C LYS A 45 10.43 0.22 -10.31
N ALA A 46 9.98 1.32 -10.88
CA ALA A 46 9.61 2.47 -10.06
C ALA A 46 8.44 2.14 -9.14
N ASP A 47 7.46 1.41 -9.63
CA ASP A 47 6.32 1.01 -8.83
C ASP A 47 6.71 0.01 -7.77
N ALA A 48 7.58 -0.93 -8.12
CA ALA A 48 8.07 -1.91 -7.16
C ALA A 48 8.83 -1.20 -6.03
N ASP A 49 9.65 -0.23 -6.37
CA ASP A 49 10.38 0.54 -5.37
C ASP A 49 9.42 1.32 -4.48
N TYR A 50 8.38 1.91 -5.07
CA TYR A 50 7.37 2.63 -4.31
C TYR A 50 6.71 1.72 -3.29
N HIS A 51 6.29 0.53 -3.71
CA HIS A 51 5.64 -0.40 -2.79
C HIS A 51 6.61 -0.92 -1.73
N ALA A 52 7.87 -1.13 -2.11
CA ALA A 52 8.87 -1.60 -1.17
C ALA A 52 9.10 -0.60 -0.05
N VAL A 53 9.02 0.69 -0.35
CA VAL A 53 9.16 1.74 0.66
C VAL A 53 7.89 1.90 1.48
N ASN A 54 6.75 1.87 0.82
CA ASN A 54 5.50 2.26 1.47
C ASN A 54 4.76 1.14 2.17
N PHE A 55 4.94 -0.10 1.73
CA PHE A 55 4.26 -1.21 2.38
C PHE A 55 4.61 -1.29 3.87
N PRO A 56 5.90 -1.26 4.25
CA PRO A 56 6.24 -1.29 5.66
C PRO A 56 5.73 -0.07 6.43
N VAL A 57 5.67 1.08 5.78
CA VAL A 57 5.16 2.29 6.43
C VAL A 57 3.71 2.10 6.82
N TYR A 58 2.89 1.58 5.90
CA TYR A 58 1.49 1.32 6.20
C TYR A 58 1.33 0.19 7.21
N ALA A 59 2.18 -0.83 7.13
CA ALA A 59 2.08 -1.96 8.04
C ALA A 59 2.31 -1.52 9.50
N ARG A 60 3.09 -0.49 9.71
CA ARG A 60 3.34 0.00 11.07
C ARG A 60 2.11 0.54 11.77
N LEU A 61 1.04 0.79 11.02
CA LEU A 61 -0.20 1.26 11.62
C LEU A 61 -0.94 0.16 12.38
N PHE A 62 -0.49 -1.07 12.27
CA PHE A 62 -1.14 -2.22 12.88
C PHE A 62 -0.31 -2.73 14.05
N PRO A 63 -0.88 -3.61 14.89
CA PRO A 63 -0.12 -4.17 16.01
C PRO A 63 1.18 -4.79 15.55
N ALA A 64 2.17 -4.77 16.41
CA ALA A 64 3.53 -5.14 16.04
C ALA A 64 3.62 -6.53 15.45
N ASP A 65 2.91 -7.51 16.00
CA ASP A 65 2.96 -8.86 15.48
C ASP A 65 2.32 -8.97 14.10
N GLU A 66 1.19 -8.29 13.89
CA GLU A 66 0.56 -8.26 12.58
C GLU A 66 1.46 -7.54 11.58
N ALA A 67 2.05 -6.41 11.98
CA ALA A 67 2.94 -5.67 11.12
C ALA A 67 4.13 -6.51 10.70
N ALA A 68 4.71 -7.24 11.65
CA ALA A 68 5.86 -8.08 11.35
C ALA A 68 5.52 -9.17 10.34
N GLU A 69 4.35 -9.78 10.49
CA GLU A 69 3.93 -10.81 9.56
C GLU A 69 3.68 -10.28 8.17
N LEU A 70 3.03 -9.09 8.09
CA LEU A 70 2.76 -8.47 6.80
C LEU A 70 4.07 -8.13 6.09
N VAL A 71 5.01 -7.53 6.79
CA VAL A 71 6.27 -7.14 6.19
C VAL A 71 7.09 -8.36 5.80
N ALA A 72 7.11 -9.38 6.65
CA ALA A 72 7.86 -10.59 6.33
C ALA A 72 7.31 -11.27 5.08
N GLU A 73 5.98 -11.32 4.95
CA GLU A 73 5.39 -11.92 3.76
C GLU A 73 5.67 -11.08 2.53
N PHE A 74 5.57 -9.76 2.66
CA PHE A 74 5.87 -8.87 1.55
C PHE A 74 7.30 -9.04 1.08
N ASP A 75 8.24 -9.05 2.01
CA ASP A 75 9.66 -9.19 1.67
C ASP A 75 9.95 -10.53 1.01
N ARG A 76 9.34 -11.59 1.50
CA ARG A 76 9.53 -12.91 0.94
C ARG A 76 9.01 -12.98 -0.49
N GLU A 77 7.80 -12.45 -0.72
CA GLU A 77 7.24 -12.48 -2.07
C GLU A 77 7.98 -11.55 -3.01
N LEU A 78 8.42 -10.40 -2.51
CA LEU A 78 9.19 -9.48 -3.33
C LEU A 78 10.49 -10.13 -3.78
N ALA A 79 11.19 -10.80 -2.87
CA ALA A 79 12.42 -11.50 -3.22
C ALA A 79 12.16 -12.60 -4.24
N ARG A 80 11.08 -13.35 -4.06
CA ARG A 80 10.72 -14.39 -5.02
C ARG A 80 10.47 -13.81 -6.40
N LEU A 81 9.72 -12.71 -6.46
CA LEU A 81 9.39 -12.10 -7.75
C LEU A 81 10.61 -11.48 -8.42
N LYS A 82 11.50 -10.89 -7.63
CA LYS A 82 12.73 -10.35 -8.20
C LYS A 82 13.61 -11.46 -8.77
N ALA A 83 13.67 -12.58 -8.08
CA ALA A 83 14.45 -13.72 -8.57
C ALA A 83 13.83 -14.36 -9.80
N ALA A 84 12.50 -14.33 -9.88
CA ALA A 84 11.81 -14.95 -11.02
C ALA A 84 11.83 -14.06 -12.26
N SER A 85 12.01 -12.75 -12.09
CA SER A 85 11.91 -11.82 -13.20
C SER A 85 13.25 -11.74 -13.93
N PRO A 86 13.22 -11.65 -15.24
CA PRO A 86 14.48 -11.43 -15.96
C PRO A 86 15.09 -10.11 -15.56
N VAL A 87 16.39 -10.08 -15.53
CA VAL A 87 17.09 -8.85 -15.25
C VAL A 87 16.96 -7.95 -16.46
N THR A 88 16.65 -6.73 -16.22
CA THR A 88 16.54 -5.77 -17.30
C THR A 88 17.54 -4.67 -17.14
#